data_0765e39fc5388f5f190f152e58c55f29
#
_entry.id   0765e39fc5388f5f190f152e58c55f29
#
_cell.length_a   1.000
_cell.length_b   1.000
_cell.length_c   1.000
_cell.angle_alpha   90.00
_cell.angle_beta   90.00
_cell.angle_gamma   90.00
#
_symmetry.space_group_name_H-M   'P 1'
#
loop_
_entity.id
_entity.type
_entity.pdbx_description
1 polymer ?
#
loop_
_entity_poly.entity_id
_entity_poly.type
_entity_poly.pdbx_seq_one_letter_code
_entity_poly.pdbx_strand_id
1 'polypeptide(L)'
;ITDLPQMGMITLIKRGTFQDENGDGVAQVGETIQYIFTVFNTGNVTVSNIIITDPLVTVQGGPIDLEPNQGNSTEFFAVYVVTQADIDAGFVENQALAVGQDPEGNDVSDLSDEENGLEDDPTITDLPNGSSIALIKVGTFVDENGDGFAQAGESINYSFTVTNTGSTTISNIMITDPLVTVVGGPIDLAPGEIDSTSFTASYIITQADVDAGVVNNQALVTGQNPNGDDVTDLSDDDSNLEDDITVTDLPDDQSSIGLIKVGTFNDLNGDGFAQVGETISYVFTVTNTGNVTITNIIITDPLVAVDGGPIDLEPGQVDSTTFTATYILTQDD
;
A
#
# COMPACT_ATOMS: atom_id res chain seq x y z
N ILE A 1 -3.24 -81.87 -10.18
CA ILE A 1 -2.67 -80.67 -9.52
C ILE A 1 -3.60 -79.52 -9.92
N THR A 2 -4.30 -78.98 -9.00
CA THR A 2 -5.06 -77.73 -9.21
C THR A 2 -4.08 -76.59 -9.08
N ASP A 3 -3.79 -75.89 -10.19
CA ASP A 3 -3.02 -74.68 -10.17
C ASP A 3 -3.83 -73.64 -9.38
N LEU A 4 -3.23 -73.06 -8.37
CA LEU A 4 -3.83 -71.95 -7.63
C LEU A 4 -3.77 -70.71 -8.51
N PRO A 5 -4.84 -69.86 -8.51
CA PRO A 5 -4.80 -68.63 -9.30
C PRO A 5 -3.70 -67.71 -8.80
N GLN A 6 -2.82 -67.33 -9.72
CA GLN A 6 -1.75 -66.37 -9.48
C GLN A 6 -2.30 -64.97 -9.71
N MET A 7 -2.03 -64.03 -8.79
CA MET A 7 -2.52 -62.65 -8.86
C MET A 7 -1.39 -61.70 -8.44
N GLY A 8 -0.77 -61.07 -9.44
CA GLY A 8 0.12 -59.94 -9.23
C GLY A 8 -0.69 -58.69 -8.87
N MET A 9 -0.38 -58.02 -7.80
CA MET A 9 -1.03 -56.79 -7.38
C MET A 9 -0.07 -55.96 -6.57
N ILE A 10 0.05 -54.65 -6.90
CA ILE A 10 0.83 -53.67 -6.12
C ILE A 10 -0.06 -52.53 -5.67
N THR A 11 0.39 -51.82 -4.63
CA THR A 11 -0.25 -50.63 -4.12
C THR A 11 0.83 -49.59 -3.90
N LEU A 12 0.62 -48.37 -4.38
CA LEU A 12 1.53 -47.23 -4.29
C LEU A 12 0.96 -46.12 -3.39
N ILE A 13 1.68 -45.80 -2.34
CA ILE A 13 1.39 -44.61 -1.51
C ILE A 13 2.46 -43.58 -1.77
N LYS A 14 2.07 -42.32 -2.01
CA LYS A 14 2.93 -41.18 -2.22
C LYS A 14 2.64 -40.11 -1.16
N ARG A 15 3.69 -39.61 -0.52
CA ARG A 15 3.59 -38.51 0.45
C ARG A 15 4.50 -37.36 0.09
N GLY A 16 3.96 -36.14 0.08
CA GLY A 16 4.71 -34.90 -0.07
C GLY A 16 4.92 -34.22 1.28
N THR A 17 6.09 -33.64 1.47
CA THR A 17 6.40 -32.84 2.65
C THR A 17 7.12 -31.57 2.20
N PHE A 18 6.48 -30.42 2.40
CA PHE A 18 7.10 -29.13 2.16
C PHE A 18 8.31 -28.94 3.10
N GLN A 19 9.40 -28.42 2.54
CA GLN A 19 10.62 -28.07 3.26
C GLN A 19 10.74 -26.56 3.26
N ASP A 20 10.59 -25.97 4.42
CA ASP A 20 10.87 -24.57 4.69
C ASP A 20 12.38 -24.45 4.98
N GLU A 21 13.18 -24.18 3.94
CA GLU A 21 14.64 -24.19 4.03
C GLU A 21 15.19 -22.96 4.79
N ASN A 22 14.46 -21.86 4.83
CA ASN A 22 14.88 -20.64 5.52
C ASN A 22 14.28 -20.51 6.94
N GLY A 23 13.20 -21.24 7.25
CA GLY A 23 12.59 -21.30 8.58
C GLY A 23 11.68 -20.10 8.91
N ASP A 24 11.15 -19.40 7.90
CA ASP A 24 10.29 -18.23 8.12
C ASP A 24 8.79 -18.56 8.24
N GLY A 25 8.41 -19.80 7.91
CA GLY A 25 7.05 -20.32 8.07
C GLY A 25 6.13 -20.05 6.87
N VAL A 26 6.62 -19.50 5.76
CA VAL A 26 5.88 -19.27 4.52
C VAL A 26 6.62 -19.89 3.32
N ALA A 27 5.88 -20.34 2.33
CA ALA A 27 6.48 -20.92 1.13
C ALA A 27 7.05 -19.83 0.22
N GLN A 28 8.24 -20.09 -0.33
CA GLN A 28 8.95 -19.21 -1.24
C GLN A 28 9.42 -19.96 -2.49
N VAL A 29 9.54 -19.23 -3.59
CA VAL A 29 10.05 -19.79 -4.85
C VAL A 29 11.46 -20.32 -4.66
N GLY A 30 11.67 -21.59 -5.05
CA GLY A 30 12.96 -22.26 -4.93
C GLY A 30 13.08 -23.20 -3.74
N GLU A 31 12.19 -23.11 -2.76
CA GLU A 31 12.04 -24.12 -1.71
C GLU A 31 11.49 -25.42 -2.27
N THR A 32 11.47 -26.49 -1.48
CA THR A 32 11.25 -27.82 -2.04
C THR A 32 10.13 -28.60 -1.36
N ILE A 33 9.54 -29.53 -2.12
CA ILE A 33 8.73 -30.62 -1.60
C ILE A 33 9.51 -31.92 -1.77
N GLN A 34 9.69 -32.63 -0.67
CA GLN A 34 10.23 -33.98 -0.69
C GLN A 34 9.11 -34.99 -0.84
N TYR A 35 9.14 -35.80 -1.91
CA TYR A 35 8.23 -36.93 -2.14
C TYR A 35 8.89 -38.24 -1.74
N ILE A 36 8.16 -39.04 -0.96
CA ILE A 36 8.53 -40.42 -0.59
C ILE A 36 7.44 -41.35 -1.14
N PHE A 37 7.86 -42.43 -1.76
CA PHE A 37 6.98 -43.43 -2.36
C PHE A 37 7.10 -44.73 -1.58
N THR A 38 5.96 -45.33 -1.24
CA THR A 38 5.90 -46.63 -0.58
C THR A 38 5.12 -47.61 -1.47
N VAL A 39 5.78 -48.67 -1.92
CA VAL A 39 5.16 -49.72 -2.73
C VAL A 39 4.98 -50.96 -1.89
N PHE A 40 3.79 -51.58 -1.98
CA PHE A 40 3.47 -52.87 -1.37
C PHE A 40 3.05 -53.87 -2.45
N ASN A 41 3.52 -55.11 -2.35
CA ASN A 41 2.96 -56.24 -3.11
C ASN A 41 1.80 -56.83 -2.30
N THR A 42 0.57 -56.50 -2.70
CA THR A 42 -0.67 -56.99 -2.10
C THR A 42 -1.22 -58.25 -2.76
N GLY A 43 -0.51 -58.73 -3.81
CA GLY A 43 -0.81 -59.98 -4.50
C GLY A 43 -0.26 -61.25 -3.82
N ASN A 44 -0.34 -62.35 -4.50
CA ASN A 44 0.12 -63.66 -3.99
C ASN A 44 1.29 -64.24 -4.78
N VAL A 45 1.86 -63.47 -5.72
CA VAL A 45 3.06 -63.80 -6.49
C VAL A 45 4.07 -62.67 -6.41
N THR A 46 5.37 -62.97 -6.66
CA THR A 46 6.41 -61.94 -6.75
C THR A 46 6.11 -60.99 -7.89
N VAL A 47 6.21 -59.68 -7.63
CA VAL A 47 6.19 -58.62 -8.65
C VAL A 47 7.61 -58.10 -8.83
N SER A 48 8.12 -58.19 -10.05
CA SER A 48 9.51 -57.85 -10.39
C SER A 48 9.60 -56.57 -11.25
N ASN A 49 10.81 -56.00 -11.30
CA ASN A 49 11.13 -54.81 -12.09
C ASN A 49 10.20 -53.62 -11.80
N ILE A 50 9.80 -53.43 -10.57
CA ILE A 50 8.95 -52.30 -10.18
C ILE A 50 9.71 -51.00 -10.38
N ILE A 51 9.13 -50.10 -11.16
CA ILE A 51 9.56 -48.72 -11.39
C ILE A 51 8.41 -47.75 -11.06
N ILE A 52 8.74 -46.51 -10.70
CA ILE A 52 7.75 -45.46 -10.49
C ILE A 52 8.04 -44.31 -11.47
N THR A 53 6.99 -43.85 -12.13
CA THR A 53 7.01 -42.69 -13.00
C THR A 53 6.07 -41.60 -12.44
N ASP A 54 6.45 -40.38 -12.62
CA ASP A 54 5.71 -39.25 -12.11
C ASP A 54 5.77 -38.11 -13.14
N PRO A 55 4.64 -37.45 -13.49
CA PRO A 55 4.61 -36.40 -14.51
C PRO A 55 5.29 -35.09 -14.08
N LEU A 56 5.37 -34.82 -12.76
CA LEU A 56 5.87 -33.59 -12.21
C LEU A 56 7.35 -33.63 -11.83
N VAL A 57 7.83 -34.81 -11.40
CA VAL A 57 9.20 -35.02 -10.89
C VAL A 57 9.91 -36.19 -11.47
N THR A 58 11.24 -36.18 -11.44
CA THR A 58 12.05 -37.35 -11.75
C THR A 58 12.24 -38.23 -10.51
N VAL A 59 11.61 -39.40 -10.48
CA VAL A 59 11.74 -40.33 -9.35
C VAL A 59 13.12 -40.98 -9.38
N GLN A 60 13.78 -41.01 -8.24
CA GLN A 60 15.05 -41.70 -8.03
C GLN A 60 14.77 -43.05 -7.41
N GLY A 61 15.63 -44.03 -7.71
CA GLY A 61 15.53 -45.38 -7.18
C GLY A 61 15.02 -46.44 -8.18
N GLY A 62 15.03 -47.69 -7.77
CA GLY A 62 14.57 -48.82 -8.55
C GLY A 62 15.45 -49.22 -9.74
N PRO A 63 15.05 -50.27 -10.52
CA PRO A 63 13.91 -51.12 -10.25
C PRO A 63 14.10 -52.01 -9.02
N ILE A 64 12.99 -52.45 -8.39
CA ILE A 64 12.98 -53.41 -7.29
C ILE A 64 12.05 -54.59 -7.54
N ASP A 65 12.27 -55.67 -6.78
CA ASP A 65 11.39 -56.83 -6.75
C ASP A 65 10.76 -56.94 -5.36
N LEU A 66 9.47 -57.29 -5.28
CA LEU A 66 8.76 -57.51 -4.03
C LEU A 66 8.10 -58.89 -4.00
N GLU A 67 8.42 -59.66 -2.96
CA GLU A 67 7.72 -60.88 -2.60
C GLU A 67 6.27 -60.57 -2.13
N PRO A 68 5.34 -61.57 -2.15
CA PRO A 68 4.00 -61.38 -1.59
C PRO A 68 4.01 -60.81 -0.15
N ASN A 69 3.19 -59.80 0.10
CA ASN A 69 3.09 -59.06 1.38
C ASN A 69 4.35 -58.29 1.76
N GLN A 70 5.29 -58.08 0.87
CA GLN A 70 6.45 -57.25 1.10
C GLN A 70 6.19 -55.82 0.65
N GLY A 71 6.77 -54.85 1.35
CA GLY A 71 6.73 -53.42 1.00
C GLY A 71 8.11 -52.79 1.02
N ASN A 72 8.27 -51.66 0.32
CA ASN A 72 9.47 -50.85 0.33
C ASN A 72 9.07 -49.39 0.43
N SER A 73 9.65 -48.62 1.40
CA SER A 73 9.38 -47.23 1.65
C SER A 73 10.64 -46.33 1.64
N THR A 74 11.76 -46.87 1.17
CA THR A 74 13.06 -46.18 1.27
C THR A 74 13.79 -46.03 -0.06
N GLU A 75 13.42 -46.82 -1.07
CA GLU A 75 14.14 -46.88 -2.34
C GLU A 75 13.74 -45.69 -3.26
N PHE A 76 12.46 -45.35 -3.28
CA PHE A 76 11.95 -44.38 -4.23
C PHE A 76 11.69 -43.03 -3.55
N PHE A 77 12.27 -41.99 -4.11
CA PHE A 77 12.07 -40.60 -3.66
C PHE A 77 12.20 -39.61 -4.82
N ALA A 78 11.68 -38.40 -4.64
CA ALA A 78 11.84 -37.30 -5.57
C ALA A 78 11.81 -35.95 -4.84
N VAL A 79 12.31 -34.92 -5.50
CA VAL A 79 12.27 -33.54 -5.01
C VAL A 79 11.63 -32.67 -6.08
N TYR A 80 10.68 -31.85 -5.67
CA TYR A 80 10.04 -30.82 -6.48
C TYR A 80 10.49 -29.45 -6.01
N VAL A 81 10.78 -28.55 -6.93
CA VAL A 81 11.10 -27.14 -6.60
C VAL A 81 9.83 -26.31 -6.74
N VAL A 82 9.42 -25.66 -5.66
CA VAL A 82 8.21 -24.84 -5.58
C VAL A 82 8.30 -23.62 -6.49
N THR A 83 7.23 -23.35 -7.22
CA THR A 83 7.08 -22.21 -8.12
C THR A 83 6.13 -21.16 -7.52
N GLN A 84 6.12 -19.93 -8.06
CA GLN A 84 5.17 -18.90 -7.63
C GLN A 84 3.72 -19.34 -7.88
N ALA A 85 3.45 -20.04 -8.97
CA ALA A 85 2.11 -20.53 -9.27
C ALA A 85 1.59 -21.54 -8.23
N ASP A 86 2.47 -22.35 -7.65
CA ASP A 86 2.12 -23.28 -6.57
C ASP A 86 1.80 -22.52 -5.27
N ILE A 87 2.60 -21.51 -4.95
CA ILE A 87 2.39 -20.65 -3.77
C ILE A 87 1.07 -19.89 -3.91
N ASP A 88 0.80 -19.34 -5.07
CA ASP A 88 -0.46 -18.63 -5.37
C ASP A 88 -1.67 -19.59 -5.29
N ALA A 89 -1.50 -20.86 -5.69
CA ALA A 89 -2.53 -21.88 -5.52
C ALA A 89 -2.71 -22.34 -4.06
N GLY A 90 -1.66 -22.21 -3.23
CA GLY A 90 -1.63 -22.65 -1.84
C GLY A 90 -1.33 -24.13 -1.64
N PHE A 91 -1.12 -24.90 -2.71
CA PHE A 91 -0.80 -26.32 -2.67
C PHE A 91 -0.15 -26.81 -3.97
N VAL A 92 0.44 -28.01 -3.91
CA VAL A 92 0.88 -28.77 -5.07
C VAL A 92 0.14 -30.10 -5.11
N GLU A 93 -0.57 -30.36 -6.21
CA GLU A 93 -1.24 -31.63 -6.50
C GLU A 93 -0.37 -32.47 -7.43
N ASN A 94 -0.13 -33.76 -7.06
CA ASN A 94 0.73 -34.64 -7.84
C ASN A 94 0.37 -36.09 -7.68
N GLN A 95 0.39 -36.88 -8.79
CA GLN A 95 0.09 -38.32 -8.82
C GLN A 95 1.12 -39.06 -9.60
N ALA A 96 1.55 -40.23 -9.11
CA ALA A 96 2.55 -41.08 -9.71
C ALA A 96 1.94 -42.44 -10.15
N LEU A 97 2.66 -43.19 -10.97
CA LEU A 97 2.30 -44.53 -11.43
C LEU A 97 3.44 -45.51 -11.12
N ALA A 98 3.15 -46.58 -10.38
CA ALA A 98 4.02 -47.70 -10.24
C ALA A 98 3.68 -48.77 -11.31
N VAL A 99 4.69 -49.38 -11.89
CA VAL A 99 4.54 -50.49 -12.83
C VAL A 99 5.59 -51.56 -12.52
N GLY A 100 5.18 -52.83 -12.45
CA GLY A 100 6.01 -53.99 -12.31
C GLY A 100 5.51 -55.13 -13.17
N GLN A 101 6.11 -56.30 -13.07
CA GLN A 101 5.72 -57.49 -13.84
C GLN A 101 5.49 -58.71 -12.92
N ASP A 102 4.42 -59.44 -13.19
CA ASP A 102 4.17 -60.75 -12.56
C ASP A 102 5.08 -61.86 -13.16
N PRO A 103 5.11 -63.06 -12.58
CA PRO A 103 5.95 -64.17 -13.13
C PRO A 103 5.58 -64.62 -14.54
N GLU A 104 4.42 -64.25 -15.04
CA GLU A 104 3.95 -64.55 -16.39
C GLU A 104 4.36 -63.50 -17.40
N GLY A 105 4.92 -62.36 -16.91
CA GLY A 105 5.36 -61.19 -17.69
C GLY A 105 4.26 -60.24 -18.02
N ASN A 106 3.12 -60.30 -17.32
CA ASN A 106 2.07 -59.27 -17.44
C ASN A 106 2.40 -58.05 -16.58
N ASP A 107 2.07 -56.88 -17.10
CA ASP A 107 2.24 -55.65 -16.35
C ASP A 107 1.21 -55.57 -15.19
N VAL A 108 1.72 -55.21 -14.03
CA VAL A 108 0.97 -54.93 -12.82
C VAL A 108 1.21 -53.46 -12.49
N SER A 109 0.16 -52.67 -12.34
CA SER A 109 0.30 -51.20 -12.11
C SER A 109 -0.67 -50.69 -11.08
N ASP A 110 -0.32 -49.53 -10.49
CA ASP A 110 -1.13 -48.80 -9.53
C ASP A 110 -0.81 -47.33 -9.58
N LEU A 111 -1.84 -46.47 -9.53
CA LEU A 111 -1.68 -45.02 -9.33
C LEU A 111 -1.48 -44.72 -7.85
N SER A 112 -0.74 -43.69 -7.55
CA SER A 112 -0.48 -43.33 -6.14
C SER A 112 -1.69 -42.79 -5.45
N ASP A 113 -1.86 -43.21 -4.20
CA ASP A 113 -2.76 -42.67 -3.20
C ASP A 113 -2.01 -41.79 -2.21
N GLU A 114 -2.70 -40.91 -1.54
CA GLU A 114 -2.10 -40.07 -0.47
C GLU A 114 -1.98 -40.85 0.84
N GLU A 115 -3.00 -41.62 1.24
CA GLU A 115 -3.07 -42.17 2.60
C GLU A 115 -3.05 -43.70 2.66
N ASN A 116 -3.84 -44.43 1.87
CA ASN A 116 -4.19 -45.82 2.19
C ASN A 116 -4.07 -46.88 1.07
N GLY A 117 -3.83 -46.49 -0.15
CA GLY A 117 -3.67 -47.41 -1.28
C GLY A 117 -4.94 -48.16 -1.74
N LEU A 118 -6.10 -47.60 -1.49
CA LEU A 118 -7.40 -48.15 -1.88
C LEU A 118 -8.17 -47.24 -2.86
N GLU A 119 -7.69 -46.03 -3.05
CA GLU A 119 -8.24 -45.00 -3.89
C GLU A 119 -7.13 -44.48 -4.81
N ASP A 120 -7.44 -44.03 -6.00
CA ASP A 120 -6.46 -43.45 -6.94
C ASP A 120 -6.52 -41.93 -6.85
N ASP A 121 -6.31 -41.35 -5.66
CA ASP A 121 -6.36 -39.91 -5.45
C ASP A 121 -4.99 -39.22 -5.48
N PRO A 122 -4.87 -37.99 -6.04
CA PRO A 122 -3.62 -37.27 -6.04
C PRO A 122 -3.14 -36.92 -4.64
N THR A 123 -1.82 -36.90 -4.46
CA THR A 123 -1.19 -36.34 -3.26
C THR A 123 -1.28 -34.82 -3.28
N ILE A 124 -1.86 -34.23 -2.26
CA ILE A 124 -1.93 -32.78 -2.05
C ILE A 124 -0.90 -32.38 -0.98
N THR A 125 -0.01 -31.47 -1.33
CA THR A 125 0.95 -30.88 -0.38
C THR A 125 0.63 -29.43 -0.20
N ASP A 126 0.10 -29.05 0.97
CA ASP A 126 -0.22 -27.67 1.32
C ASP A 126 1.05 -26.82 1.39
N LEU A 127 0.96 -25.60 0.89
CA LEU A 127 2.00 -24.58 0.95
C LEU A 127 1.53 -23.43 1.84
N PRO A 128 2.20 -23.15 2.98
CA PRO A 128 1.85 -21.99 3.80
C PRO A 128 2.17 -20.71 3.02
N ASN A 129 1.17 -19.86 2.82
CA ASN A 129 1.31 -18.58 2.11
C ASN A 129 0.65 -17.45 2.89
N GLY A 130 1.00 -16.20 2.54
CA GLY A 130 0.41 -15.00 3.13
C GLY A 130 0.41 -13.85 2.14
N SER A 131 -0.70 -13.10 2.12
CA SER A 131 -0.87 -11.92 1.27
C SER A 131 -0.75 -10.66 2.12
N SER A 132 0.12 -9.75 1.73
CA SER A 132 0.35 -8.48 2.43
C SER A 132 0.85 -7.44 1.45
N ILE A 133 0.41 -6.20 1.62
CA ILE A 133 0.81 -5.04 0.82
C ILE A 133 1.16 -3.90 1.75
N ALA A 134 2.06 -3.01 1.32
CA ALA A 134 2.42 -1.81 2.06
C ALA A 134 2.44 -0.60 1.14
N LEU A 135 2.03 0.58 1.66
CA LEU A 135 1.94 1.83 0.94
C LEU A 135 2.69 2.95 1.65
N ILE A 136 3.70 3.52 1.01
CA ILE A 136 4.32 4.79 1.44
C ILE A 136 3.82 5.91 0.54
N LYS A 137 3.46 7.05 1.15
CA LYS A 137 3.01 8.26 0.47
C LYS A 137 3.83 9.45 0.94
N VAL A 138 4.39 10.22 0.00
CA VAL A 138 5.19 11.41 0.29
C VAL A 138 4.59 12.60 -0.43
N GLY A 139 4.34 13.70 0.32
CA GLY A 139 3.94 14.99 -0.22
C GLY A 139 5.14 15.92 -0.39
N THR A 140 5.23 16.58 -1.53
CA THR A 140 6.24 17.60 -1.80
C THR A 140 5.57 18.89 -2.24
N PHE A 141 5.74 19.95 -1.44
CA PHE A 141 5.27 21.29 -1.80
C PHE A 141 6.03 21.80 -3.04
N VAL A 142 5.32 22.45 -3.93
CA VAL A 142 5.84 23.08 -5.13
C VAL A 142 5.59 24.58 -5.03
N ASP A 143 6.68 25.35 -4.94
CA ASP A 143 6.67 26.81 -5.02
C ASP A 143 6.71 27.22 -6.50
N GLU A 144 5.54 27.47 -7.11
CA GLU A 144 5.41 27.77 -8.53
C GLU A 144 5.94 29.15 -8.90
N ASN A 145 5.95 30.09 -7.97
CA ASN A 145 6.40 31.47 -8.23
C ASN A 145 7.86 31.73 -7.82
N GLY A 146 8.45 30.84 -6.99
CA GLY A 146 9.85 30.87 -6.58
C GLY A 146 10.17 31.93 -5.52
N ASP A 147 9.17 32.36 -4.73
CA ASP A 147 9.36 33.40 -3.70
C ASP A 147 9.72 32.85 -2.31
N GLY A 148 9.64 31.52 -2.14
CA GLY A 148 10.02 30.79 -0.94
C GLY A 148 8.93 30.70 0.12
N PHE A 149 7.69 31.11 -0.19
CA PHE A 149 6.54 31.09 0.72
C PHE A 149 5.40 30.29 0.13
N ALA A 150 4.59 29.63 0.98
CA ALA A 150 3.39 28.98 0.52
C ALA A 150 2.27 30.01 0.24
N GLN A 151 1.55 29.82 -0.88
CA GLN A 151 0.42 30.66 -1.26
C GLN A 151 -0.74 29.82 -1.76
N ALA A 152 -1.96 30.27 -1.47
CA ALA A 152 -3.14 29.61 -1.99
C ALA A 152 -3.12 29.56 -3.52
N GLY A 153 -3.31 28.38 -4.09
CA GLY A 153 -3.23 28.11 -5.54
C GLY A 153 -1.96 27.41 -5.99
N GLU A 154 -0.93 27.33 -5.17
CA GLU A 154 0.24 26.49 -5.37
C GLU A 154 -0.08 25.03 -5.07
N SER A 155 0.83 24.11 -5.31
CA SER A 155 0.52 22.67 -5.27
C SER A 155 1.41 21.85 -4.34
N ILE A 156 0.87 20.71 -3.91
CA ILE A 156 1.61 19.59 -3.35
C ILE A 156 1.52 18.44 -4.35
N ASN A 157 2.66 17.91 -4.76
CA ASN A 157 2.74 16.68 -5.53
C ASN A 157 2.93 15.49 -4.60
N TYR A 158 2.04 14.48 -4.71
CA TYR A 158 2.13 13.23 -3.99
C TYR A 158 2.73 12.14 -4.86
N SER A 159 3.73 11.46 -4.33
CA SER A 159 4.29 10.22 -4.85
C SER A 159 3.90 9.05 -3.95
N PHE A 160 3.74 7.87 -4.56
CA PHE A 160 3.31 6.66 -3.89
C PHE A 160 4.31 5.55 -4.18
N THR A 161 4.66 4.78 -3.14
CA THR A 161 5.46 3.56 -3.28
C THR A 161 4.66 2.40 -2.72
N VAL A 162 4.31 1.45 -3.57
CA VAL A 162 3.59 0.23 -3.20
C VAL A 162 4.55 -0.93 -3.18
N THR A 163 4.53 -1.73 -2.12
CA THR A 163 5.36 -2.92 -1.96
C THR A 163 4.47 -4.14 -1.68
N ASN A 164 4.63 -5.21 -2.44
CA ASN A 164 4.08 -6.51 -2.05
C ASN A 164 5.00 -7.13 -1.00
N THR A 165 4.56 -7.13 0.26
CA THR A 165 5.30 -7.66 1.42
C THR A 165 4.94 -9.10 1.75
N GLY A 166 3.97 -9.69 1.01
CA GLY A 166 3.54 -11.07 1.15
C GLY A 166 4.33 -12.06 0.31
N SER A 167 3.91 -13.33 0.34
CA SER A 167 4.46 -14.43 -0.46
C SER A 167 3.61 -14.77 -1.69
N THR A 168 2.41 -14.19 -1.84
CA THR A 168 1.53 -14.38 -3.00
C THR A 168 1.54 -13.17 -3.92
N THR A 169 1.25 -13.38 -5.19
CA THR A 169 1.03 -12.30 -6.15
C THR A 169 -0.20 -11.47 -5.75
N ILE A 170 -0.08 -10.15 -5.75
CA ILE A 170 -1.19 -9.23 -5.54
C ILE A 170 -1.56 -8.58 -6.88
N SER A 171 -2.81 -8.70 -7.26
CA SER A 171 -3.34 -8.19 -8.52
C SER A 171 -4.33 -7.05 -8.34
N ASN A 172 -4.64 -6.32 -9.43
CA ASN A 172 -5.61 -5.23 -9.46
C ASN A 172 -5.36 -4.15 -8.40
N ILE A 173 -4.10 -3.84 -8.11
CA ILE A 173 -3.73 -2.85 -7.09
C ILE A 173 -4.16 -1.46 -7.55
N MET A 174 -4.92 -0.78 -6.69
CA MET A 174 -5.40 0.59 -6.84
C MET A 174 -5.18 1.38 -5.57
N ILE A 175 -5.00 2.70 -5.71
CA ILE A 175 -4.91 3.63 -4.57
C ILE A 175 -6.11 4.58 -4.60
N THR A 176 -6.73 4.78 -3.45
CA THR A 176 -7.78 5.78 -3.21
C THR A 176 -7.32 6.76 -2.14
N ASP A 177 -7.73 8.02 -2.28
CA ASP A 177 -7.32 9.09 -1.39
C ASP A 177 -8.51 10.06 -1.20
N PRO A 178 -8.84 10.45 0.06
CA PRO A 178 -9.99 11.31 0.32
C PRO A 178 -9.78 12.78 -0.11
N LEU A 179 -8.52 13.24 -0.21
CA LEU A 179 -8.18 14.63 -0.52
C LEU A 179 -7.96 14.85 -2.03
N VAL A 180 -7.39 13.87 -2.73
CA VAL A 180 -6.95 14.01 -4.12
C VAL A 180 -7.44 12.85 -5.00
N THR A 181 -7.49 13.10 -6.31
CA THR A 181 -7.69 12.02 -7.28
C THR A 181 -6.33 11.44 -7.65
N VAL A 182 -6.12 10.17 -7.32
CA VAL A 182 -4.91 9.44 -7.70
C VAL A 182 -5.03 9.00 -9.16
N VAL A 183 -3.98 9.24 -9.92
CA VAL A 183 -3.86 8.84 -11.33
C VAL A 183 -2.91 7.65 -11.41
N GLY A 184 -3.33 6.60 -12.12
CA GLY A 184 -2.54 5.38 -12.31
C GLY A 184 -3.31 4.10 -12.01
N GLY A 185 -2.65 2.95 -12.20
CA GLY A 185 -3.21 1.63 -11.98
C GLY A 185 -4.34 1.22 -12.94
N PRO A 186 -4.92 -0.02 -12.75
CA PRO A 186 -4.42 -1.00 -11.79
C PRO A 186 -3.06 -1.58 -12.18
N ILE A 187 -2.30 -2.07 -11.21
CA ILE A 187 -1.06 -2.81 -11.41
C ILE A 187 -1.09 -4.15 -10.67
N ASP A 188 -0.17 -5.05 -11.01
CA ASP A 188 0.05 -6.33 -10.32
C ASP A 188 1.49 -6.35 -9.80
N LEU A 189 1.72 -6.91 -8.61
CA LEU A 189 3.04 -7.03 -8.00
C LEU A 189 3.29 -8.48 -7.57
N ALA A 190 4.40 -9.05 -8.03
CA ALA A 190 4.93 -10.29 -7.49
C ALA A 190 5.48 -10.08 -6.06
N PRO A 191 5.67 -11.16 -5.26
CA PRO A 191 6.26 -11.07 -3.93
C PRO A 191 7.59 -10.29 -3.90
N GLY A 192 7.70 -9.34 -2.99
CA GLY A 192 8.87 -8.48 -2.83
C GLY A 192 9.03 -7.40 -3.91
N GLU A 193 8.12 -7.32 -4.89
CA GLU A 193 8.17 -6.30 -5.93
C GLU A 193 7.68 -4.94 -5.40
N ILE A 194 8.31 -3.88 -5.92
CA ILE A 194 8.06 -2.49 -5.51
C ILE A 194 7.72 -1.67 -6.76
N ASP A 195 6.62 -0.90 -6.70
CA ASP A 195 6.31 0.15 -7.67
C ASP A 195 6.31 1.53 -7.00
N SER A 196 7.03 2.48 -7.59
CA SER A 196 7.12 3.87 -7.14
C SER A 196 6.83 4.88 -8.26
N THR A 197 6.27 4.42 -9.36
CA THR A 197 6.14 5.24 -10.58
C THR A 197 4.75 5.26 -11.19
N SER A 198 3.95 4.24 -10.93
CA SER A 198 2.64 4.08 -11.57
C SER A 198 1.56 5.00 -11.02
N PHE A 199 1.71 5.48 -9.77
CA PHE A 199 0.69 6.28 -9.11
C PHE A 199 1.20 7.68 -8.79
N THR A 200 0.39 8.70 -9.10
CA THR A 200 0.69 10.11 -8.79
C THR A 200 -0.60 10.87 -8.45
N ALA A 201 -0.47 11.94 -7.67
CA ALA A 201 -1.56 12.87 -7.43
C ALA A 201 -1.01 14.28 -7.19
N SER A 202 -1.86 15.30 -7.35
CA SER A 202 -1.53 16.69 -7.02
C SER A 202 -2.70 17.33 -6.29
N TYR A 203 -2.40 18.12 -5.27
CA TYR A 203 -3.33 18.91 -4.47
C TYR A 203 -3.03 20.38 -4.64
N ILE A 204 -4.05 21.19 -4.87
CA ILE A 204 -3.93 22.67 -4.89
C ILE A 204 -4.20 23.16 -3.48
N ILE A 205 -3.22 23.78 -2.85
CA ILE A 205 -3.35 24.28 -1.48
C ILE A 205 -4.31 25.46 -1.41
N THR A 206 -5.07 25.50 -0.32
CA THR A 206 -6.03 26.58 -0.01
C THR A 206 -5.41 27.58 0.94
N GLN A 207 -6.08 28.75 1.14
CA GLN A 207 -5.65 29.69 2.17
C GLN A 207 -5.69 29.08 3.57
N ALA A 208 -6.66 28.21 3.84
CA ALA A 208 -6.74 27.52 5.13
C ALA A 208 -5.55 26.59 5.39
N ASP A 209 -4.99 25.97 4.35
CA ASP A 209 -3.78 25.15 4.47
C ASP A 209 -2.55 26.03 4.75
N VAL A 210 -2.45 27.17 4.05
CA VAL A 210 -1.38 28.14 4.29
C VAL A 210 -1.46 28.68 5.73
N ASP A 211 -2.66 29.08 6.19
CA ASP A 211 -2.88 29.55 7.56
C ASP A 211 -2.59 28.49 8.63
N ALA A 212 -2.74 27.20 8.28
CA ALA A 212 -2.39 26.06 9.14
C ALA A 212 -0.90 25.71 9.10
N GLY A 213 -0.17 26.10 8.05
CA GLY A 213 1.25 25.79 7.83
C GLY A 213 1.52 24.32 7.47
N VAL A 214 0.48 23.53 7.24
CA VAL A 214 0.61 22.08 7.05
C VAL A 214 -0.60 21.50 6.32
N VAL A 215 -0.37 20.45 5.51
CA VAL A 215 -1.42 19.62 4.92
C VAL A 215 -1.24 18.18 5.37
N ASN A 216 -2.30 17.62 5.98
CA ASN A 216 -2.37 16.26 6.43
C ASN A 216 -3.21 15.44 5.44
N ASN A 217 -2.69 14.28 5.00
CA ASN A 217 -3.38 13.42 4.05
C ASN A 217 -2.99 11.95 4.22
N GLN A 218 -3.95 11.03 4.05
CA GLN A 218 -3.70 9.59 4.12
C GLN A 218 -4.46 8.89 3.00
N ALA A 219 -3.81 7.95 2.31
CA ALA A 219 -4.37 7.15 1.23
C ALA A 219 -4.59 5.71 1.68
N LEU A 220 -5.38 4.97 0.91
CA LEU A 220 -5.61 3.53 1.06
C LEU A 220 -5.22 2.83 -0.23
N VAL A 221 -4.34 1.83 -0.15
CA VAL A 221 -4.10 0.88 -1.23
C VAL A 221 -5.01 -0.33 -1.05
N THR A 222 -5.53 -0.86 -2.16
CA THR A 222 -6.30 -2.10 -2.22
C THR A 222 -5.83 -2.91 -3.40
N GLY A 223 -5.50 -4.19 -3.18
CA GLY A 223 -5.22 -5.19 -4.22
C GLY A 223 -5.98 -6.47 -3.93
N GLN A 224 -5.86 -7.48 -4.77
CA GLN A 224 -6.50 -8.78 -4.60
C GLN A 224 -5.48 -9.90 -4.58
N ASN A 225 -5.60 -10.80 -3.60
CA ASN A 225 -4.82 -12.03 -3.54
C ASN A 225 -5.33 -13.03 -4.60
N PRO A 226 -4.64 -14.18 -4.82
CA PRO A 226 -5.06 -15.18 -5.80
C PRO A 226 -6.46 -15.80 -5.55
N ASN A 227 -6.95 -15.76 -4.30
CA ASN A 227 -8.29 -16.22 -3.95
C ASN A 227 -9.39 -15.19 -4.27
N GLY A 228 -9.00 -13.95 -4.62
CA GLY A 228 -9.90 -12.83 -4.88
C GLY A 228 -10.30 -12.04 -3.64
N ASP A 229 -9.63 -12.29 -2.49
CA ASP A 229 -9.84 -11.50 -1.27
C ASP A 229 -9.06 -10.19 -1.36
N ASP A 230 -9.64 -9.11 -0.82
CA ASP A 230 -8.99 -7.82 -0.77
C ASP A 230 -7.84 -7.82 0.25
N VAL A 231 -6.70 -7.27 -0.19
CA VAL A 231 -5.51 -6.99 0.63
C VAL A 231 -5.32 -5.49 0.65
N THR A 232 -5.28 -4.88 1.83
CA THR A 232 -5.30 -3.42 1.98
C THR A 232 -4.24 -2.94 2.94
N ASP A 233 -3.84 -1.66 2.76
CA ASP A 233 -2.96 -0.94 3.67
C ASP A 233 -3.24 0.56 3.62
N LEU A 234 -3.15 1.24 4.77
CA LEU A 234 -3.18 2.71 4.83
C LEU A 234 -1.77 3.24 4.61
N SER A 235 -1.66 4.41 3.97
CA SER A 235 -0.34 4.99 3.69
C SER A 235 0.36 5.47 4.95
N ASP A 236 1.67 5.21 4.97
CA ASP A 236 2.66 5.78 5.89
C ASP A 236 3.41 6.93 5.23
N ASP A 237 4.09 7.76 6.00
CA ASP A 237 4.91 8.86 5.47
C ASP A 237 6.37 8.47 5.19
N ASP A 238 6.96 7.53 5.92
CA ASP A 238 8.38 7.16 5.80
C ASP A 238 8.72 5.66 5.89
N SER A 239 7.82 4.83 6.41
CA SER A 239 8.06 3.40 6.61
C SER A 239 6.82 2.55 6.26
N ASN A 240 6.93 1.23 6.22
CA ASN A 240 5.80 0.31 5.98
C ASN A 240 5.34 -0.40 7.26
N LEU A 241 5.60 0.15 8.42
CA LEU A 241 5.39 -0.50 9.71
C LEU A 241 4.33 0.17 10.56
N GLU A 242 3.87 1.33 10.15
CA GLU A 242 2.93 2.18 10.89
C GLU A 242 1.87 2.72 9.91
N ASP A 243 0.67 3.00 10.39
CA ASP A 243 -0.42 3.58 9.60
C ASP A 243 -0.53 5.07 9.93
N ASP A 244 0.52 5.85 9.72
CA ASP A 244 0.53 7.27 10.08
C ASP A 244 0.20 8.19 8.89
N ILE A 245 -0.28 9.39 9.25
CA ILE A 245 -0.73 10.37 8.28
C ILE A 245 0.48 11.02 7.60
N THR A 246 0.49 11.09 6.28
CA THR A 246 1.45 11.91 5.52
C THR A 246 1.27 13.39 5.89
N VAL A 247 2.30 13.97 6.48
CA VAL A 247 2.37 15.38 6.86
C VAL A 247 3.23 16.14 5.85
N THR A 248 2.66 17.14 5.18
CA THR A 248 3.42 18.02 4.28
C THR A 248 3.49 19.40 4.92
N ASP A 249 4.66 19.75 5.45
CA ASP A 249 4.92 21.10 5.96
C ASP A 249 4.95 22.11 4.81
N LEU A 250 4.31 23.25 5.03
CA LEU A 250 4.35 24.39 4.11
C LEU A 250 5.41 25.40 4.57
N PRO A 251 6.12 26.06 3.62
CA PRO A 251 7.10 27.09 3.98
C PRO A 251 6.51 28.22 4.83
N ASP A 252 7.37 28.80 5.66
CA ASP A 252 7.08 29.74 6.73
C ASP A 252 6.04 30.81 6.42
N ASP A 253 5.19 31.08 7.44
CA ASP A 253 4.20 32.16 7.47
C ASP A 253 4.87 33.52 7.52
N GLN A 254 4.48 34.39 6.61
CA GLN A 254 4.85 35.83 6.66
C GLN A 254 3.63 36.68 7.05
N SER A 255 3.44 36.93 8.34
CA SER A 255 2.46 37.90 8.80
C SER A 255 3.00 39.33 8.63
N SER A 256 2.38 40.13 7.81
CA SER A 256 2.79 41.48 7.56
C SER A 256 1.57 42.40 7.30
N ILE A 257 1.56 43.59 7.90
CA ILE A 257 0.46 44.57 7.80
C ILE A 257 1.01 45.93 7.43
N GLY A 258 0.34 46.60 6.49
CA GLY A 258 0.59 47.98 6.11
C GLY A 258 -0.54 48.89 6.62
N LEU A 259 -0.19 50.08 7.12
CA LEU A 259 -1.15 51.06 7.58
C LEU A 259 -0.88 52.44 6.97
N ILE A 260 -1.90 53.05 6.37
CA ILE A 260 -1.88 54.40 5.88
C ILE A 260 -2.97 55.19 6.61
N LYS A 261 -2.63 56.37 7.12
CA LYS A 261 -3.56 57.32 7.73
C LYS A 261 -3.62 58.62 6.92
N VAL A 262 -4.81 59.05 6.55
CA VAL A 262 -5.04 60.33 5.82
C VAL A 262 -5.99 61.21 6.60
N GLY A 263 -5.62 62.44 6.83
CA GLY A 263 -6.46 63.47 7.47
C GLY A 263 -6.98 64.48 6.45
N THR A 264 -8.26 64.82 6.57
CA THR A 264 -8.90 65.85 5.76
C THR A 264 -9.49 66.88 6.69
N PHE A 265 -9.07 68.17 6.54
CA PHE A 265 -9.63 69.29 7.25
C PHE A 265 -11.06 69.59 6.74
N ASN A 266 -11.97 69.75 7.65
CA ASN A 266 -13.37 70.16 7.39
C ASN A 266 -13.60 71.58 7.83
N ASP A 267 -13.60 72.49 6.89
CA ASP A 267 -14.00 73.87 7.05
C ASP A 267 -15.53 73.95 7.21
N LEU A 268 -16.02 74.06 8.45
CA LEU A 268 -17.46 73.96 8.76
C LEU A 268 -18.23 75.25 8.42
N ASN A 269 -17.53 76.41 8.39
CA ASN A 269 -18.14 77.66 8.07
C ASN A 269 -17.87 78.13 6.64
N GLY A 270 -16.93 77.55 5.92
CA GLY A 270 -16.61 77.83 4.52
C GLY A 270 -15.80 79.09 4.28
N ASP A 271 -15.06 79.56 5.30
CA ASP A 271 -14.28 80.83 5.18
C ASP A 271 -12.82 80.58 4.72
N GLY A 272 -12.38 79.32 4.64
CA GLY A 272 -11.07 78.91 4.18
C GLY A 272 -9.96 78.96 5.21
N PHE A 273 -10.27 79.21 6.51
CA PHE A 273 -9.31 79.28 7.60
C PHE A 273 -9.64 78.24 8.69
N ALA A 274 -8.61 77.70 9.32
CA ALA A 274 -8.81 76.80 10.45
C ALA A 274 -9.18 77.53 11.72
N GLN A 275 -10.23 77.07 12.41
CA GLN A 275 -10.76 77.65 13.64
C GLN A 275 -11.08 76.62 14.71
N VAL A 276 -11.05 77.08 15.98
CA VAL A 276 -11.42 76.22 17.11
C VAL A 276 -12.84 75.70 16.95
N GLY A 277 -12.99 74.39 17.12
CA GLY A 277 -14.25 73.61 16.97
C GLY A 277 -14.50 73.03 15.58
N GLU A 278 -13.70 73.43 14.59
CA GLU A 278 -13.68 72.72 13.32
C GLU A 278 -12.97 71.36 13.43
N THR A 279 -13.01 70.54 12.42
CA THR A 279 -12.58 69.12 12.56
C THR A 279 -11.60 68.69 11.50
N ILE A 280 -10.79 67.67 11.85
CA ILE A 280 -10.04 66.86 10.92
C ILE A 280 -10.65 65.40 10.93
N SER A 281 -11.15 65.01 9.81
CA SER A 281 -11.58 63.58 9.61
C SER A 281 -10.39 62.74 9.18
N TYR A 282 -10.16 61.62 9.87
CA TYR A 282 -9.12 60.64 9.53
C TYR A 282 -9.76 59.39 8.96
N VAL A 283 -9.17 58.90 7.88
CA VAL A 283 -9.46 57.59 7.27
C VAL A 283 -8.18 56.76 7.35
N PHE A 284 -8.33 55.50 7.70
CA PHE A 284 -7.23 54.56 7.80
C PHE A 284 -7.40 53.50 6.69
N THR A 285 -6.32 53.23 5.99
CA THR A 285 -6.26 52.11 5.03
C THR A 285 -5.32 51.08 5.58
N VAL A 286 -5.83 49.88 5.79
CA VAL A 286 -5.08 48.70 6.26
C VAL A 286 -4.94 47.70 5.12
N THR A 287 -3.74 47.16 4.95
CA THR A 287 -3.45 46.16 3.92
C THR A 287 -2.74 44.99 4.59
N ASN A 288 -3.23 43.77 4.37
CA ASN A 288 -2.46 42.56 4.65
C ASN A 288 -1.43 42.39 3.55
N THR A 289 -0.15 42.54 3.88
CA THR A 289 0.99 42.43 2.95
C THR A 289 1.75 41.10 3.12
N GLY A 290 1.24 40.19 3.99
CA GLY A 290 1.76 38.83 4.20
C GLY A 290 1.08 37.76 3.33
N ASN A 291 1.40 36.49 3.60
CA ASN A 291 0.81 35.33 2.93
C ASN A 291 -0.24 34.57 3.78
N VAL A 292 -0.41 34.95 5.05
CA VAL A 292 -1.40 34.35 5.96
C VAL A 292 -2.51 35.36 6.31
N THR A 293 -3.68 34.84 6.66
CA THR A 293 -4.82 35.65 7.14
C THR A 293 -4.49 36.31 8.45
N ILE A 294 -4.68 37.64 8.53
CA ILE A 294 -4.52 38.41 9.77
C ILE A 294 -5.89 38.67 10.37
N THR A 295 -6.09 38.20 11.59
CA THR A 295 -7.37 38.31 12.29
C THR A 295 -7.34 39.32 13.43
N ASN A 296 -8.52 39.81 13.82
CA ASN A 296 -8.71 40.77 14.96
C ASN A 296 -7.89 42.05 14.82
N ILE A 297 -7.77 42.61 13.63
CA ILE A 297 -7.07 43.85 13.38
C ILE A 297 -7.81 44.98 14.07
N ILE A 298 -7.12 45.75 14.92
CA ILE A 298 -7.57 46.95 15.56
C ILE A 298 -6.56 48.08 15.32
N ILE A 299 -7.04 49.32 15.30
CA ILE A 299 -6.18 50.53 15.20
C ILE A 299 -6.28 51.33 16.49
N THR A 300 -5.13 51.73 17.00
CA THR A 300 -5.03 52.70 18.12
C THR A 300 -4.30 53.95 17.68
N ASP A 301 -4.75 55.10 18.11
CA ASP A 301 -4.15 56.38 17.80
C ASP A 301 -4.02 57.22 19.08
N PRO A 302 -2.86 57.86 19.35
CA PRO A 302 -2.63 58.56 20.58
C PRO A 302 -3.41 59.90 20.67
N LEU A 303 -3.88 60.47 19.55
CA LEU A 303 -4.53 61.74 19.47
C LEU A 303 -6.07 61.63 19.45
N VAL A 304 -6.59 60.57 18.80
CA VAL A 304 -8.03 60.42 18.55
C VAL A 304 -8.50 58.99 18.89
N ALA A 305 -9.73 58.88 19.30
CA ALA A 305 -10.38 57.58 19.39
C ALA A 305 -10.72 57.14 17.96
N VAL A 306 -10.28 55.92 17.61
CA VAL A 306 -10.57 55.30 16.31
C VAL A 306 -11.86 54.48 16.44
N ASP A 307 -12.81 54.76 15.59
CA ASP A 307 -14.03 53.97 15.43
C ASP A 307 -13.83 52.88 14.40
N GLY A 308 -14.47 51.71 14.60
CA GLY A 308 -14.42 50.56 13.72
C GLY A 308 -13.60 49.37 14.24
N GLY A 309 -13.68 48.24 13.55
CA GLY A 309 -13.00 47.00 13.90
C GLY A 309 -13.59 46.24 15.10
N PRO A 310 -13.02 45.09 15.49
CA PRO A 310 -11.95 44.42 14.74
C PRO A 310 -12.38 43.90 13.36
N ILE A 311 -11.40 43.72 12.44
CA ILE A 311 -11.61 43.11 11.13
C ILE A 311 -10.56 42.03 10.88
N ASP A 312 -10.86 41.17 9.93
CA ASP A 312 -9.93 40.14 9.41
C ASP A 312 -9.60 40.47 7.95
N LEU A 313 -8.35 40.24 7.52
CA LEU A 313 -7.91 40.46 6.15
C LEU A 313 -7.14 39.25 5.65
N GLU A 314 -7.60 38.67 4.54
CA GLU A 314 -6.85 37.70 3.78
C GLU A 314 -5.62 38.32 3.09
N PRO A 315 -4.62 37.54 2.65
CA PRO A 315 -3.46 38.03 1.93
C PRO A 315 -3.83 38.97 0.77
N GLY A 316 -3.16 40.11 0.69
CA GLY A 316 -3.41 41.12 -0.33
C GLY A 316 -4.71 41.92 -0.16
N GLN A 317 -5.56 41.59 0.80
CA GLN A 317 -6.78 42.36 1.08
C GLN A 317 -6.50 43.75 1.66
N VAL A 318 -7.33 44.71 1.27
CA VAL A 318 -7.26 46.12 1.70
C VAL A 318 -8.61 46.55 2.26
N ASP A 319 -8.61 47.13 3.47
CA ASP A 319 -9.75 47.87 4.01
C ASP A 319 -9.41 49.36 4.12
N SER A 320 -10.27 50.19 3.59
CA SER A 320 -10.14 51.64 3.63
C SER A 320 -11.41 52.35 4.13
N THR A 321 -12.35 51.59 4.68
CA THR A 321 -13.69 52.08 5.01
C THR A 321 -14.10 51.87 6.47
N THR A 322 -13.57 50.85 7.12
CA THR A 322 -14.00 50.45 8.47
C THR A 322 -13.48 51.40 9.55
N PHE A 323 -12.22 51.83 9.42
CA PHE A 323 -11.58 52.61 10.48
C PHE A 323 -11.60 54.09 10.17
N THR A 324 -12.23 54.87 11.05
CA THR A 324 -12.34 56.35 10.95
C THR A 324 -12.10 57.00 12.31
N ALA A 325 -11.70 58.27 12.30
CA ALA A 325 -11.63 59.06 13.50
C ALA A 325 -11.87 60.55 13.20
N THR A 326 -12.28 61.30 14.19
CA THR A 326 -12.48 62.74 14.07
C THR A 326 -11.73 63.45 15.20
N TYR A 327 -10.91 64.42 14.83
CA TYR A 327 -10.24 65.38 15.78
C TYR A 327 -10.90 66.71 15.73
N ILE A 328 -11.20 67.29 16.90
CA ILE A 328 -11.74 68.65 17.01
C ILE A 328 -10.58 69.56 17.28
N LEU A 329 -10.43 70.60 16.43
CA LEU A 329 -9.38 71.62 16.58
C LEU A 329 -9.55 72.43 17.86
N THR A 330 -8.43 72.63 18.54
CA THR A 330 -8.31 73.45 19.76
C THR A 330 -7.53 74.73 19.46
N GLN A 331 -7.37 75.58 20.45
CA GLN A 331 -6.61 76.86 20.29
C GLN A 331 -5.08 76.61 20.22
N ASP A 332 -4.64 75.42 20.65
CA ASP A 332 -3.22 75.10 20.71
C ASP A 332 -2.73 74.43 19.36
N ASP A 333 -3.63 74.17 18.44
CA ASP A 333 -3.35 73.66 17.09
C ASP A 333 -3.12 74.78 16.09
#